data_d3cfee2be49019ce38680f200bdbed7a
#
_entry.id   d3cfee2be49019ce38680f200bdbed7a
#
_cell.length_a   1.000
_cell.length_b   1.000
_cell.length_c   1.000
_cell.angle_alpha   90.00
_cell.angle_beta   90.00
_cell.angle_gamma   90.00
#
_symmetry.space_group_name_H-M   'P 1'
#
loop_
_entity.id
_entity.type
_entity.pdbx_description
1 polymer ?
#
loop_
_entity_poly.entity_id
_entity_poly.type
_entity_poly.pdbx_seq_one_letter_code
_entity_poly.pdbx_strand_id
1 'polypeptide(L)'
;LAVIATQDSMHYEPAMKALADGYDVLLEKPLARTEDECVDLLNQARKYGRKFMVCHVLRYTPFYSRVKQLIDEGVLGDIVTIVHTEGLGNVHQSHSFVRGNWGNTAKSNFMLLAKSCHDIDLLQWLMKKKCTKIQSFGSLKYFRRENAPSDAPERCIDGCPHADTCPYNSVKLYLDDKNNMWFRTTSTGKVDPTDADVEFTLRHTQYGKCVFKCDNDVVDHQVVNMEFADKSTASFTMSCFNYNGRKSNIMGTKGEMFLDFEGDEIRIFHFEGRWWETIHTNGRVDGTLVGGHGGGDPGIVNALYDYMTGAKTAEEVSEIGISCENTRLVFAAERSRLNGDVETITPLE
;
A
#
# COMPACT_ATOMS: atom_id res chain seq x y z
N LEU A 1 4.31 -3.84 -25.30
CA LEU A 1 4.04 -3.65 -23.90
C LEU A 1 3.53 -4.95 -23.28
N ALA A 2 4.10 -5.39 -22.18
CA ALA A 2 3.58 -6.44 -21.31
C ALA A 2 2.96 -5.80 -20.06
N VAL A 3 1.75 -6.24 -19.68
CA VAL A 3 1.10 -5.87 -18.43
C VAL A 3 1.10 -7.09 -17.52
N ILE A 4 1.71 -6.99 -16.35
CA ILE A 4 1.85 -8.09 -15.40
C ILE A 4 1.08 -7.73 -14.13
N ALA A 5 -0.07 -8.39 -13.95
CA ALA A 5 -1.00 -8.18 -12.84
C ALA A 5 -1.33 -9.52 -12.17
N THR A 6 -0.29 -10.28 -11.88
CA THR A 6 -0.37 -11.61 -11.25
C THR A 6 -0.24 -11.49 -9.72
N GLN A 7 -0.16 -12.62 -9.03
CA GLN A 7 0.19 -12.65 -7.60
C GLN A 7 1.64 -12.21 -7.39
N ASP A 8 1.95 -11.61 -6.25
CA ASP A 8 3.27 -11.05 -5.90
C ASP A 8 4.45 -11.99 -6.23
N SER A 9 4.29 -13.29 -5.93
CA SER A 9 5.31 -14.32 -6.20
C SER A 9 5.50 -14.65 -7.68
N MET A 10 4.64 -14.15 -8.54
CA MET A 10 4.64 -14.39 -9.98
C MET A 10 5.01 -13.14 -10.78
N HIS A 11 5.64 -12.15 -10.18
CA HIS A 11 6.06 -10.91 -10.84
C HIS A 11 7.39 -11.06 -11.57
N TYR A 12 8.39 -11.63 -10.88
CA TYR A 12 9.78 -11.64 -11.31
C TYR A 12 10.00 -12.36 -12.64
N GLU A 13 9.67 -13.65 -12.73
CA GLU A 13 9.94 -14.47 -13.91
C GLU A 13 9.25 -13.96 -15.20
N PRO A 14 7.94 -13.59 -15.19
CA PRO A 14 7.30 -13.04 -16.38
C PRO A 14 7.91 -11.69 -16.78
N ALA A 15 8.31 -10.83 -15.81
CA ALA A 15 8.92 -9.54 -16.10
C ALA A 15 10.31 -9.71 -16.73
N MET A 16 11.16 -10.59 -16.19
CA MET A 16 12.47 -10.91 -16.75
C MET A 16 12.34 -11.43 -18.19
N LYS A 17 11.37 -12.32 -18.41
CA LYS A 17 11.11 -12.86 -19.75
C LYS A 17 10.61 -11.78 -20.72
N ALA A 18 9.66 -10.95 -20.30
CA ALA A 18 9.12 -9.88 -21.15
C ALA A 18 10.23 -8.91 -21.59
N LEU A 19 11.11 -8.51 -20.66
CA LEU A 19 12.26 -7.65 -20.96
C LEU A 19 13.22 -8.32 -21.96
N ALA A 20 13.52 -9.61 -21.78
CA ALA A 20 14.40 -10.36 -22.69
C ALA A 20 13.79 -10.51 -24.10
N ASP A 21 12.47 -10.65 -24.20
CA ASP A 21 11.71 -10.72 -25.45
C ASP A 21 11.52 -9.33 -26.11
N GLY A 22 12.03 -8.26 -25.50
CA GLY A 22 12.02 -6.89 -26.05
C GLY A 22 10.75 -6.09 -25.76
N TYR A 23 9.93 -6.51 -24.80
CA TYR A 23 8.74 -5.75 -24.37
C TYR A 23 9.09 -4.68 -23.34
N ASP A 24 8.42 -3.55 -23.43
CA ASP A 24 8.27 -2.62 -22.31
C ASP A 24 7.28 -3.21 -21.29
N VAL A 25 7.38 -2.84 -20.02
CA VAL A 25 6.63 -3.50 -18.94
C VAL A 25 5.85 -2.49 -18.09
N LEU A 26 4.59 -2.82 -17.79
CA LEU A 26 3.83 -2.31 -16.66
C LEU A 26 3.63 -3.45 -15.66
N LEU A 27 4.14 -3.30 -14.44
CA LEU A 27 4.09 -4.31 -13.40
C LEU A 27 3.26 -3.85 -12.20
N GLU A 28 2.35 -4.70 -11.72
CA GLU A 28 1.70 -4.48 -10.44
C GLU A 28 2.71 -4.45 -9.27
N LYS A 29 2.33 -3.71 -8.22
CA LYS A 29 3.11 -3.68 -6.98
C LYS A 29 2.87 -4.98 -6.15
N PRO A 30 3.82 -5.40 -5.33
CA PRO A 30 5.19 -4.87 -5.17
C PRO A 30 6.09 -5.24 -6.35
N LEU A 31 7.18 -4.50 -6.54
CA LEU A 31 8.12 -4.73 -7.65
C LEU A 31 8.61 -6.18 -7.69
N ALA A 32 9.08 -6.72 -6.55
CA ALA A 32 9.47 -8.10 -6.39
C ALA A 32 9.47 -8.50 -4.91
N ARG A 33 9.73 -9.78 -4.62
CA ARG A 33 9.69 -10.35 -3.25
C ARG A 33 11.01 -10.25 -2.50
N THR A 34 12.10 -9.97 -3.20
CA THR A 34 13.43 -9.79 -2.60
C THR A 34 14.11 -8.55 -3.16
N GLU A 35 15.08 -8.02 -2.41
CA GLU A 35 15.85 -6.87 -2.85
C GLU A 35 16.71 -7.21 -4.10
N ASP A 36 17.26 -8.42 -4.15
CA ASP A 36 18.03 -8.90 -5.29
C ASP A 36 17.21 -8.98 -6.58
N GLU A 37 15.98 -9.54 -6.48
CA GLU A 37 15.06 -9.56 -7.64
C GLU A 37 14.72 -8.15 -8.14
N CYS A 38 14.58 -7.16 -7.25
CA CYS A 38 14.34 -5.77 -7.65
C CYS A 38 15.53 -5.20 -8.45
N VAL A 39 16.74 -5.47 -8.00
CA VAL A 39 17.98 -5.03 -8.67
C VAL A 39 18.16 -5.75 -9.99
N ASP A 40 17.87 -7.05 -10.05
CA ASP A 40 17.96 -7.83 -11.29
C ASP A 40 16.98 -7.31 -12.36
N LEU A 41 15.73 -7.02 -11.99
CA LEU A 41 14.75 -6.43 -12.90
C LEU A 41 15.22 -5.07 -13.42
N LEU A 42 15.77 -4.22 -12.56
CA LEU A 42 16.33 -2.92 -12.95
C LEU A 42 17.48 -3.09 -13.96
N ASN A 43 18.43 -3.99 -13.64
CA ASN A 43 19.56 -4.27 -14.52
C ASN A 43 19.12 -4.84 -15.86
N GLN A 44 18.13 -5.72 -15.85
CA GLN A 44 17.55 -6.30 -17.07
C GLN A 44 16.87 -5.23 -17.95
N ALA A 45 16.07 -4.34 -17.34
CA ALA A 45 15.42 -3.25 -18.04
C ALA A 45 16.47 -2.30 -18.69
N ARG A 46 17.51 -1.93 -17.94
CA ARG A 46 18.65 -1.12 -18.43
C ARG A 46 19.39 -1.81 -19.58
N LYS A 47 19.71 -3.10 -19.42
CA LYS A 47 20.43 -3.92 -20.40
C LYS A 47 19.73 -3.95 -21.75
N TYR A 48 18.41 -4.08 -21.76
CA TYR A 48 17.61 -4.17 -22.98
C TYR A 48 17.05 -2.82 -23.44
N GLY A 49 17.32 -1.73 -22.70
CA GLY A 49 16.80 -0.39 -22.99
C GLY A 49 15.28 -0.35 -23.04
N ARG A 50 14.61 -1.08 -22.11
CA ARG A 50 13.15 -1.15 -22.06
C ARG A 50 12.58 -0.18 -21.04
N LYS A 51 11.44 0.43 -21.40
CA LYS A 51 10.64 1.22 -20.47
C LYS A 51 9.95 0.27 -19.50
N PHE A 52 10.06 0.55 -18.20
CA PHE A 52 9.45 -0.25 -17.17
C PHE A 52 8.84 0.65 -16.10
N MET A 53 7.55 0.48 -15.85
CA MET A 53 6.78 1.26 -14.88
C MET A 53 6.11 0.34 -13.86
N VAL A 54 6.10 0.73 -12.59
CA VAL A 54 5.48 -0.02 -11.50
C VAL A 54 4.19 0.67 -11.04
N CYS A 55 3.16 -0.09 -10.70
CA CYS A 55 1.82 0.42 -10.37
C CYS A 55 1.76 1.07 -8.98
N HIS A 56 2.55 2.13 -8.75
CA HIS A 56 2.40 3.01 -7.59
C HIS A 56 1.23 3.99 -7.81
N VAL A 57 0.02 3.46 -7.89
CA VAL A 57 -1.18 4.14 -8.36
C VAL A 57 -1.54 5.41 -7.59
N LEU A 58 -1.16 5.50 -6.31
CA LEU A 58 -1.49 6.67 -5.47
C LEU A 58 -0.89 7.98 -5.98
N ARG A 59 0.29 7.95 -6.61
CA ARG A 59 0.90 9.15 -7.24
C ARG A 59 -0.01 9.77 -8.30
N TYR A 60 -0.83 8.95 -8.97
CA TYR A 60 -1.65 9.32 -10.12
C TYR A 60 -3.10 9.64 -9.75
N THR A 61 -3.43 9.61 -8.46
CA THR A 61 -4.73 10.11 -7.98
C THR A 61 -4.80 11.62 -8.18
N PRO A 62 -5.97 12.19 -8.50
CA PRO A 62 -6.14 13.65 -8.54
C PRO A 62 -5.68 14.31 -7.24
N PHE A 63 -5.94 13.66 -6.11
CA PHE A 63 -5.56 14.14 -4.78
C PHE A 63 -4.05 14.29 -4.60
N TYR A 64 -3.28 13.19 -4.70
CA TYR A 64 -1.83 13.27 -4.50
C TYR A 64 -1.09 13.99 -5.62
N SER A 65 -1.62 13.98 -6.85
CA SER A 65 -1.11 14.81 -7.94
C SER A 65 -1.23 16.30 -7.60
N ARG A 66 -2.37 16.73 -7.01
CA ARG A 66 -2.54 18.12 -6.56
C ARG A 66 -1.63 18.47 -5.38
N VAL A 67 -1.50 17.57 -4.40
CA VAL A 67 -0.53 17.73 -3.29
C VAL A 67 0.88 17.92 -3.82
N LYS A 68 1.31 17.08 -4.75
CA LYS A 68 2.64 17.16 -5.36
C LYS A 68 2.85 18.48 -6.10
N GLN A 69 1.86 18.91 -6.87
CA GLN A 69 1.88 20.18 -7.57
C GLN A 69 2.08 21.36 -6.60
N LEU A 70 1.32 21.40 -5.50
CA LEU A 70 1.44 22.46 -4.48
C LEU A 70 2.83 22.49 -3.84
N ILE A 71 3.42 21.30 -3.59
CA ILE A 71 4.80 21.20 -3.09
C ILE A 71 5.79 21.72 -4.14
N ASP A 72 5.61 21.37 -5.41
CA ASP A 72 6.50 21.79 -6.50
C ASP A 72 6.38 23.30 -6.80
N GLU A 73 5.21 23.89 -6.62
CA GLU A 73 4.96 25.33 -6.66
C GLU A 73 5.59 26.09 -5.47
N GLY A 74 6.12 25.35 -4.46
CA GLY A 74 6.80 25.93 -3.30
C GLY A 74 5.87 26.55 -2.26
N VAL A 75 4.59 26.15 -2.24
CA VAL A 75 3.57 26.66 -1.31
C VAL A 75 4.00 26.49 0.15
N LEU A 76 4.65 25.36 0.46
CA LEU A 76 5.17 25.07 1.81
C LEU A 76 6.62 25.52 2.04
N GLY A 77 7.31 26.04 1.00
CA GLY A 77 8.75 26.23 1.05
C GLY A 77 9.50 24.90 1.09
N ASP A 78 10.61 24.83 1.83
CA ASP A 78 11.33 23.57 2.04
C ASP A 78 10.56 22.69 3.04
N ILE A 79 10.32 21.42 2.67
CA ILE A 79 9.68 20.47 3.58
C ILE A 79 10.68 20.09 4.69
N VAL A 80 10.25 20.24 5.93
CA VAL A 80 11.04 19.93 7.13
C VAL A 80 10.70 18.54 7.65
N THR A 81 9.40 18.22 7.74
CA THR A 81 8.96 16.91 8.22
C THR A 81 7.59 16.52 7.65
N ILE A 82 7.37 15.21 7.49
CA ILE A 82 6.07 14.62 7.12
C ILE A 82 5.66 13.62 8.18
N VAL A 83 4.43 13.73 8.68
CA VAL A 83 3.77 12.71 9.47
C VAL A 83 2.68 12.07 8.62
N HIS A 84 2.75 10.77 8.39
CA HIS A 84 1.84 10.05 7.51
C HIS A 84 1.25 8.82 8.21
N THR A 85 -0.03 8.57 8.01
CA THR A 85 -0.72 7.40 8.55
C THR A 85 -1.49 6.67 7.47
N GLU A 86 -1.38 5.34 7.46
CA GLU A 86 -2.26 4.43 6.74
C GLU A 86 -3.17 3.73 7.74
N GLY A 87 -4.41 4.12 7.74
CA GLY A 87 -5.49 3.42 8.42
C GLY A 87 -6.02 2.29 7.56
N LEU A 88 -5.52 1.07 7.75
CA LEU A 88 -5.95 -0.07 6.93
C LEU A 88 -7.41 -0.48 7.19
N GLY A 89 -7.90 -0.25 8.40
CA GLY A 89 -9.21 -0.72 8.84
C GLY A 89 -9.19 -2.17 9.33
N ASN A 90 -9.86 -2.38 10.45
CA ASN A 90 -9.82 -3.68 11.16
C ASN A 90 -10.45 -4.84 10.36
N VAL A 91 -11.51 -4.56 9.62
CA VAL A 91 -12.21 -5.57 8.80
C VAL A 91 -11.38 -5.92 7.58
N HIS A 92 -10.77 -4.94 6.91
CA HIS A 92 -9.86 -5.17 5.79
C HIS A 92 -8.64 -6.01 6.22
N GLN A 93 -8.03 -5.69 7.37
CA GLN A 93 -6.96 -6.51 7.94
C GLN A 93 -7.40 -7.97 8.09
N SER A 94 -8.55 -8.19 8.75
CA SER A 94 -9.06 -9.53 9.02
C SER A 94 -9.34 -10.34 7.75
N HIS A 95 -9.76 -9.66 6.69
CA HIS A 95 -10.04 -10.28 5.39
C HIS A 95 -8.76 -10.61 4.63
N SER A 96 -7.90 -9.62 4.38
CA SER A 96 -6.76 -9.72 3.46
C SER A 96 -5.48 -10.23 4.12
N PHE A 97 -5.20 -9.78 5.35
CA PHE A 97 -3.93 -9.97 6.05
C PHE A 97 -4.00 -10.91 7.26
N VAL A 98 -5.15 -11.52 7.49
CA VAL A 98 -5.33 -12.61 8.46
C VAL A 98 -5.82 -13.86 7.77
N ARG A 99 -6.97 -13.82 7.09
CA ARG A 99 -7.57 -14.97 6.39
C ARG A 99 -7.12 -15.11 4.95
N GLY A 100 -6.82 -13.99 4.28
CA GLY A 100 -6.44 -13.94 2.88
C GLY A 100 -4.99 -14.35 2.63
N ASN A 101 -4.63 -14.33 1.35
CA ASN A 101 -3.32 -14.76 0.85
C ASN A 101 -2.15 -13.89 1.31
N TRP A 102 -2.39 -12.64 1.76
CA TRP A 102 -1.35 -11.77 2.34
C TRP A 102 -1.16 -11.94 3.86
N GLY A 103 -1.82 -12.91 4.48
CA GLY A 103 -1.74 -13.14 5.92
C GLY A 103 -0.42 -13.78 6.39
N ASN A 104 0.32 -14.41 5.48
CA ASN A 104 1.51 -15.18 5.84
C ASN A 104 2.72 -14.80 4.97
N THR A 105 3.80 -14.38 5.63
CA THR A 105 5.02 -13.87 4.98
C THR A 105 5.65 -14.89 4.03
N ALA A 106 5.70 -16.17 4.40
CA ALA A 106 6.29 -17.21 3.57
C ALA A 106 5.45 -17.49 2.30
N LYS A 107 4.13 -17.32 2.37
CA LYS A 107 3.21 -17.53 1.24
C LYS A 107 3.11 -16.33 0.31
N SER A 108 3.26 -15.13 0.84
CA SER A 108 3.19 -13.88 0.08
C SER A 108 4.35 -12.97 0.43
N ASN A 109 4.15 -11.94 1.25
CA ASN A 109 5.14 -10.95 1.64
C ASN A 109 4.87 -10.45 3.06
N PHE A 110 5.85 -9.77 3.67
CA PHE A 110 5.60 -9.00 4.89
C PHE A 110 4.71 -7.78 4.62
N MET A 111 4.01 -7.31 5.66
CA MET A 111 2.95 -6.28 5.56
C MET A 111 3.39 -5.00 4.85
N LEU A 112 4.57 -4.47 5.20
CA LEU A 112 5.06 -3.22 4.63
C LEU A 112 5.27 -3.32 3.11
N LEU A 113 5.72 -4.49 2.60
CA LEU A 113 5.88 -4.73 1.18
C LEU A 113 4.53 -4.98 0.48
N ALA A 114 3.69 -5.84 1.04
CA ALA A 114 2.43 -6.22 0.41
C ALA A 114 1.42 -5.05 0.34
N LYS A 115 1.41 -4.16 1.37
CA LYS A 115 0.44 -3.08 1.49
C LYS A 115 1.05 -1.69 1.46
N SER A 116 1.95 -1.38 2.38
CA SER A 116 2.40 0.00 2.64
C SER A 116 3.61 0.43 1.81
N CYS A 117 4.01 -0.38 0.81
CA CYS A 117 4.98 0.06 -0.20
C CYS A 117 4.50 1.32 -0.94
N HIS A 118 3.18 1.50 -1.10
CA HIS A 118 2.59 2.73 -1.62
C HIS A 118 2.91 3.95 -0.75
N ASP A 119 2.88 3.78 0.58
CA ASP A 119 3.04 4.87 1.53
C ASP A 119 4.51 5.29 1.63
N ILE A 120 5.44 4.34 1.63
CA ILE A 120 6.88 4.62 1.55
C ILE A 120 7.24 5.30 0.21
N ASP A 121 6.63 4.84 -0.88
CA ASP A 121 6.77 5.46 -2.20
C ASP A 121 6.27 6.92 -2.20
N LEU A 122 5.09 7.18 -1.63
CA LEU A 122 4.56 8.54 -1.50
C LEU A 122 5.48 9.45 -0.70
N LEU A 123 5.97 8.99 0.45
CA LEU A 123 6.86 9.78 1.30
C LEU A 123 8.15 10.17 0.56
N GLN A 124 8.78 9.22 -0.12
CA GLN A 124 9.99 9.47 -0.89
C GLN A 124 9.72 10.46 -2.04
N TRP A 125 8.59 10.28 -2.74
CA TRP A 125 8.20 11.13 -3.86
C TRP A 125 7.84 12.57 -3.45
N LEU A 126 7.09 12.72 -2.35
CA LEU A 126 6.70 14.04 -1.84
C LEU A 126 7.89 14.79 -1.23
N MET A 127 8.78 14.09 -0.53
CA MET A 127 9.96 14.68 0.10
C MET A 127 10.99 15.19 -0.93
N LYS A 128 11.06 14.59 -2.13
CA LYS A 128 12.01 14.97 -3.22
C LYS A 128 13.48 14.85 -2.80
N LYS A 129 13.80 14.10 -1.78
CA LYS A 129 15.13 13.90 -1.22
C LYS A 129 15.39 12.42 -1.04
N LYS A 130 16.67 12.00 -1.14
CA LYS A 130 17.02 10.60 -0.88
C LYS A 130 17.01 10.32 0.62
N CYS A 131 16.34 9.23 1.00
CA CYS A 131 16.40 8.71 2.35
C CYS A 131 17.80 8.17 2.64
N THR A 132 18.36 8.52 3.80
CA THR A 132 19.71 8.11 4.23
C THR A 132 19.70 7.17 5.41
N LYS A 133 18.66 7.21 6.25
CA LYS A 133 18.50 6.31 7.38
C LYS A 133 17.03 5.97 7.58
N ILE A 134 16.78 4.74 8.03
CA ILE A 134 15.45 4.24 8.31
C ILE A 134 15.45 3.41 9.59
N GLN A 135 14.37 3.54 10.38
CA GLN A 135 14.15 2.75 11.58
C GLN A 135 12.69 2.32 11.64
N SER A 136 12.42 1.09 12.09
CA SER A 136 11.06 0.56 12.14
C SER A 136 10.80 -0.29 13.36
N PHE A 137 9.57 -0.21 13.87
CA PHE A 137 9.03 -1.08 14.93
C PHE A 137 7.63 -1.55 14.53
N GLY A 138 7.30 -2.78 14.81
CA GLY A 138 5.99 -3.35 14.52
C GLY A 138 5.89 -4.80 14.94
N SER A 139 4.68 -5.27 15.20
CA SER A 139 4.46 -6.64 15.60
C SER A 139 3.05 -7.12 15.25
N LEU A 140 2.83 -8.43 15.29
CA LEU A 140 1.50 -9.02 15.35
C LEU A 140 1.08 -9.07 16.82
N LYS A 141 0.17 -8.19 17.22
CA LYS A 141 -0.24 -8.03 18.62
C LYS A 141 -1.59 -8.68 18.93
N TYR A 142 -2.55 -8.54 18.02
CA TYR A 142 -3.94 -8.86 18.33
C TYR A 142 -4.44 -10.15 17.66
N PHE A 143 -4.21 -10.33 16.38
CA PHE A 143 -4.73 -11.48 15.62
C PHE A 143 -3.88 -12.73 15.84
N ARG A 144 -3.85 -13.21 17.09
CA ARG A 144 -3.06 -14.35 17.53
C ARG A 144 -3.92 -15.34 18.33
N ARG A 145 -3.48 -16.59 18.39
CA ARG A 145 -4.22 -17.67 19.05
C ARG A 145 -4.46 -17.43 20.55
N GLU A 146 -3.54 -16.74 21.22
CA GLU A 146 -3.64 -16.41 22.66
C GLU A 146 -4.79 -15.45 22.95
N ASN A 147 -5.26 -14.69 21.96
CA ASN A 147 -6.37 -13.76 22.08
C ASN A 147 -7.72 -14.38 21.67
N ALA A 148 -7.74 -15.66 21.27
CA ALA A 148 -8.99 -16.35 20.97
C ALA A 148 -9.79 -16.60 22.26
N PRO A 149 -11.11 -16.33 22.28
CA PRO A 149 -11.97 -16.81 23.34
C PRO A 149 -11.82 -18.33 23.48
N SER A 150 -11.76 -18.85 24.72
CA SER A 150 -11.46 -20.26 25.01
C SER A 150 -12.47 -21.23 24.41
N ASP A 151 -13.72 -20.79 24.25
CA ASP A 151 -14.83 -21.56 23.70
C ASP A 151 -15.10 -21.25 22.20
N ALA A 152 -14.28 -20.43 21.57
CA ALA A 152 -14.40 -20.16 20.14
C ALA A 152 -14.06 -21.42 19.32
N PRO A 153 -14.91 -21.84 18.37
CA PRO A 153 -14.60 -22.96 17.48
C PRO A 153 -13.46 -22.61 16.50
N GLU A 154 -12.93 -23.59 15.80
CA GLU A 154 -11.93 -23.36 14.75
C GLU A 154 -12.49 -22.53 13.57
N ARG A 155 -13.79 -22.66 13.30
CA ARG A 155 -14.47 -21.94 12.24
C ARG A 155 -15.69 -21.18 12.77
N CYS A 156 -15.94 -19.97 12.27
CA CYS A 156 -17.09 -19.17 12.71
C CYS A 156 -18.43 -19.85 12.40
N ILE A 157 -18.51 -20.61 11.30
CA ILE A 157 -19.73 -21.28 10.84
C ILE A 157 -20.11 -22.49 11.72
N ASP A 158 -19.22 -22.96 12.57
CA ASP A 158 -19.46 -24.13 13.43
C ASP A 158 -20.15 -23.74 14.76
N GLY A 159 -20.96 -22.70 14.77
CA GLY A 159 -21.76 -22.29 15.92
C GLY A 159 -20.97 -21.48 16.96
N CYS A 160 -20.21 -20.50 16.53
CA CYS A 160 -19.43 -19.65 17.42
C CYS A 160 -20.35 -18.88 18.42
N PRO A 161 -20.16 -19.05 19.76
CA PRO A 161 -20.99 -18.36 20.75
C PRO A 161 -20.77 -16.84 20.78
N HIS A 162 -19.69 -16.35 20.18
CA HIS A 162 -19.36 -14.93 20.07
C HIS A 162 -19.85 -14.30 18.75
N ALA A 163 -20.65 -15.02 17.95
CA ALA A 163 -21.07 -14.54 16.61
C ALA A 163 -21.67 -13.15 16.65
N ASP A 164 -22.48 -12.83 17.66
CA ASP A 164 -23.21 -11.56 17.72
C ASP A 164 -22.33 -10.36 18.04
N THR A 165 -21.30 -10.53 18.82
CA THR A 165 -20.43 -9.45 19.32
C THR A 165 -19.08 -9.35 18.58
N CYS A 166 -18.69 -10.41 17.87
CA CYS A 166 -17.40 -10.44 17.17
C CYS A 166 -17.47 -9.63 15.86
N PRO A 167 -16.66 -8.55 15.73
CA PRO A 167 -16.65 -7.76 14.50
C PRO A 167 -16.00 -8.48 13.31
N TYR A 168 -15.36 -9.63 13.58
CA TYR A 168 -14.64 -10.44 12.59
C TYR A 168 -15.35 -11.74 12.25
N ASN A 169 -16.62 -11.93 12.67
CA ASN A 169 -17.34 -13.15 12.37
C ASN A 169 -17.45 -13.35 10.86
N SER A 170 -16.92 -14.46 10.35
CA SER A 170 -16.85 -14.70 8.91
C SER A 170 -18.22 -14.95 8.28
N VAL A 171 -19.19 -15.49 9.04
CA VAL A 171 -20.56 -15.65 8.53
C VAL A 171 -21.17 -14.28 8.26
N LYS A 172 -21.08 -13.35 9.22
CA LYS A 172 -21.58 -11.98 9.06
C LYS A 172 -20.90 -11.25 7.92
N LEU A 173 -19.56 -11.35 7.81
CA LEU A 173 -18.79 -10.60 6.83
C LEU A 173 -18.94 -11.10 5.38
N TYR A 174 -19.14 -12.41 5.19
CA TYR A 174 -19.11 -13.01 3.85
C TYR A 174 -20.46 -13.57 3.40
N LEU A 175 -21.25 -14.14 4.32
CA LEU A 175 -22.52 -14.80 3.96
C LEU A 175 -23.73 -13.90 4.17
N ASP A 176 -23.80 -13.19 5.31
CA ASP A 176 -24.95 -12.34 5.66
C ASP A 176 -24.87 -10.97 4.96
N ASP A 177 -23.70 -10.36 4.86
CA ASP A 177 -23.48 -9.09 4.14
C ASP A 177 -23.38 -9.33 2.63
N LYS A 178 -24.55 -9.40 1.99
CA LYS A 178 -24.68 -9.62 0.55
C LYS A 178 -24.26 -8.42 -0.30
N ASN A 179 -24.15 -7.24 0.30
CA ASN A 179 -23.74 -6.02 -0.40
C ASN A 179 -22.21 -5.93 -0.55
N ASN A 180 -21.45 -6.66 0.26
CA ASN A 180 -19.99 -6.65 0.19
C ASN A 180 -19.48 -7.64 -0.87
N MET A 181 -19.74 -7.31 -2.13
CA MET A 181 -19.33 -8.16 -3.26
C MET A 181 -17.82 -8.35 -3.31
N TRP A 182 -17.02 -7.35 -2.90
CA TRP A 182 -15.57 -7.51 -2.87
C TRP A 182 -15.11 -8.67 -1.97
N PHE A 183 -15.66 -8.78 -0.76
CA PHE A 183 -15.34 -9.88 0.15
C PHE A 183 -15.80 -11.24 -0.40
N ARG A 184 -16.97 -11.27 -1.01
CA ARG A 184 -17.54 -12.49 -1.56
C ARG A 184 -16.76 -12.99 -2.78
N THR A 185 -16.43 -12.11 -3.71
CA THR A 185 -15.66 -12.45 -4.93
C THR A 185 -14.24 -12.85 -4.61
N THR A 186 -13.54 -12.10 -3.76
CA THR A 186 -12.15 -12.40 -3.42
C THR A 186 -12.02 -13.68 -2.59
N SER A 187 -12.95 -13.97 -1.68
CA SER A 187 -12.91 -15.19 -0.86
C SER A 187 -13.23 -16.46 -1.64
N THR A 188 -14.10 -16.37 -2.64
CA THR A 188 -14.54 -17.53 -3.44
C THR A 188 -13.74 -17.70 -4.74
N GLY A 189 -13.07 -16.63 -5.22
CA GLY A 189 -12.44 -16.60 -6.54
C GLY A 189 -13.44 -16.57 -7.71
N LYS A 190 -14.72 -16.27 -7.44
CA LYS A 190 -15.80 -16.21 -8.45
C LYS A 190 -16.25 -14.78 -8.67
N VAL A 191 -16.58 -14.42 -9.90
CA VAL A 191 -17.08 -13.08 -10.24
C VAL A 191 -18.48 -12.82 -9.67
N ASP A 192 -19.34 -13.84 -9.69
CA ASP A 192 -20.72 -13.77 -9.15
C ASP A 192 -20.99 -14.98 -8.23
N PRO A 193 -20.51 -14.92 -6.97
CA PRO A 193 -20.63 -16.04 -6.04
C PRO A 193 -22.04 -16.16 -5.45
N THR A 194 -22.57 -17.36 -5.47
CA THR A 194 -23.80 -17.72 -4.75
C THR A 194 -23.55 -17.86 -3.25
N ASP A 195 -24.62 -17.88 -2.43
CA ASP A 195 -24.50 -18.15 -1.00
C ASP A 195 -23.90 -19.55 -0.75
N ALA A 196 -24.22 -20.54 -1.58
CA ALA A 196 -23.65 -21.88 -1.49
C ALA A 196 -22.13 -21.90 -1.73
N ASP A 197 -21.63 -21.07 -2.66
CA ASP A 197 -20.19 -20.92 -2.91
C ASP A 197 -19.49 -20.30 -1.71
N VAL A 198 -20.10 -19.27 -1.11
CA VAL A 198 -19.54 -18.62 0.09
C VAL A 198 -19.57 -19.60 1.26
N GLU A 199 -20.68 -20.32 1.50
CA GLU A 199 -20.76 -21.31 2.57
C GLU A 199 -19.71 -22.42 2.39
N PHE A 200 -19.52 -22.92 1.17
CA PHE A 200 -18.45 -23.87 0.85
C PHE A 200 -17.08 -23.31 1.21
N THR A 201 -16.80 -22.06 0.84
CA THR A 201 -15.55 -21.37 1.15
C THR A 201 -15.33 -21.26 2.66
N LEU A 202 -16.38 -20.88 3.43
CA LEU A 202 -16.27 -20.77 4.88
C LEU A 202 -16.04 -22.12 5.57
N ARG A 203 -16.53 -23.22 5.00
CA ARG A 203 -16.30 -24.57 5.55
C ARG A 203 -14.92 -25.12 5.23
N HIS A 204 -14.30 -24.76 4.10
CA HIS A 204 -13.14 -25.48 3.58
C HIS A 204 -11.86 -24.65 3.48
N THR A 205 -11.93 -23.31 3.56
CA THR A 205 -10.77 -22.43 3.38
C THR A 205 -10.42 -21.64 4.64
N GLN A 206 -9.33 -20.87 4.59
CA GLN A 206 -8.93 -19.94 5.66
C GLN A 206 -10.00 -18.89 5.95
N TYR A 207 -10.81 -18.50 4.96
CA TYR A 207 -11.81 -17.43 5.12
C TYR A 207 -12.88 -17.76 6.17
N GLY A 208 -13.15 -19.03 6.44
CA GLY A 208 -14.09 -19.43 7.49
C GLY A 208 -13.48 -19.60 8.87
N LYS A 209 -12.16 -19.60 9.01
CA LYS A 209 -11.51 -19.76 10.32
C LYS A 209 -11.81 -18.62 11.27
N CYS A 210 -11.79 -18.91 12.56
CA CYS A 210 -11.72 -17.89 13.59
C CYS A 210 -10.51 -17.00 13.33
N VAL A 211 -10.68 -15.69 13.36
CA VAL A 211 -9.64 -14.70 13.04
C VAL A 211 -8.39 -14.83 13.92
N PHE A 212 -8.55 -15.39 15.11
CA PHE A 212 -7.45 -15.66 16.05
C PHE A 212 -6.80 -17.03 15.86
N LYS A 213 -7.29 -17.88 14.94
CA LYS A 213 -6.81 -19.24 14.73
C LYS A 213 -6.32 -19.46 13.30
N CYS A 214 -6.03 -18.38 12.58
CA CYS A 214 -5.36 -18.41 11.28
C CYS A 214 -3.85 -18.64 11.44
N ASP A 215 -3.17 -18.85 10.32
CA ASP A 215 -1.71 -19.02 10.25
C ASP A 215 -0.97 -17.74 9.85
N ASN A 216 -1.61 -16.59 10.07
CA ASN A 216 -1.04 -15.27 9.79
C ASN A 216 0.13 -14.96 10.73
N ASP A 217 1.15 -14.32 10.17
CA ASP A 217 2.35 -13.88 10.87
C ASP A 217 2.73 -12.40 10.57
N VAL A 218 2.02 -11.76 9.64
CA VAL A 218 2.25 -10.36 9.28
C VAL A 218 1.83 -9.42 10.42
N VAL A 219 2.52 -8.30 10.53
CA VAL A 219 2.26 -7.31 11.58
C VAL A 219 0.85 -6.69 11.42
N ASP A 220 0.22 -6.33 12.54
CA ASP A 220 -1.06 -5.62 12.57
C ASP A 220 -0.91 -4.11 12.88
N HIS A 221 0.29 -3.67 13.19
CA HIS A 221 0.71 -2.27 13.30
C HIS A 221 2.23 -2.15 13.07
N GLN A 222 2.66 -1.04 12.48
CA GLN A 222 4.06 -0.76 12.21
C GLN A 222 4.31 0.76 12.13
N VAL A 223 5.43 1.21 12.68
CA VAL A 223 5.93 2.58 12.51
C VAL A 223 7.25 2.54 11.76
N VAL A 224 7.49 3.55 10.92
CA VAL A 224 8.73 3.73 10.18
C VAL A 224 9.16 5.18 10.30
N ASN A 225 10.38 5.43 10.73
CA ASN A 225 11.00 6.75 10.77
C ASN A 225 12.10 6.83 9.71
N MET A 226 12.15 7.94 8.99
CA MET A 226 13.07 8.19 7.88
C MET A 226 13.82 9.50 8.10
N GLU A 227 15.13 9.50 7.86
CA GLU A 227 15.98 10.70 7.77
C GLU A 227 16.44 10.85 6.31
N PHE A 228 16.31 12.04 5.76
CA PHE A 228 16.71 12.36 4.39
C PHE A 228 18.07 13.07 4.33
N ALA A 229 18.63 13.22 3.14
CA ALA A 229 19.99 13.74 2.93
C ALA A 229 20.19 15.17 3.46
N ASP A 230 19.14 15.99 3.45
CA ASP A 230 19.15 17.37 3.98
C ASP A 230 18.73 17.46 5.46
N LYS A 231 18.60 16.34 6.16
CA LYS A 231 18.16 16.20 7.55
C LYS A 231 16.66 16.43 7.79
N SER A 232 15.87 16.61 6.73
CA SER A 232 14.43 16.51 6.85
C SER A 232 14.02 15.09 7.25
N THR A 233 12.81 14.93 7.80
CA THR A 233 12.36 13.66 8.36
C THR A 233 10.97 13.28 7.88
N ALA A 234 10.67 11.98 7.90
CA ALA A 234 9.30 11.51 7.81
C ALA A 234 9.02 10.42 8.84
N SER A 235 7.81 10.39 9.37
CA SER A 235 7.30 9.29 10.17
C SER A 235 6.06 8.71 9.53
N PHE A 236 6.01 7.39 9.45
CA PHE A 236 4.88 6.64 8.93
C PHE A 236 4.33 5.71 10.00
N THR A 237 3.02 5.65 10.11
CA THR A 237 2.34 4.69 10.97
C THR A 237 1.27 3.95 10.19
N MET A 238 1.41 2.65 10.06
CA MET A 238 0.35 1.75 9.64
C MET A 238 -0.31 1.14 10.86
N SER A 239 -1.62 1.12 10.88
CA SER A 239 -2.39 0.40 11.88
C SER A 239 -3.68 -0.15 11.28
N CYS A 240 -4.07 -1.34 11.68
CA CYS A 240 -5.38 -1.87 11.34
C CYS A 240 -6.47 -1.53 12.36
N PHE A 241 -6.11 -0.96 13.53
CA PHE A 241 -7.06 -0.64 14.62
C PHE A 241 -7.67 0.74 14.45
N ASN A 242 -8.31 0.97 13.33
CA ASN A 242 -8.93 2.23 12.95
C ASN A 242 -10.12 1.98 12.01
N TYR A 243 -10.79 3.07 11.65
CA TYR A 243 -11.89 2.99 10.69
C TYR A 243 -11.40 2.68 9.27
N ASN A 244 -10.56 3.50 8.73
CA ASN A 244 -9.91 3.40 7.41
C ASN A 244 -9.28 4.75 7.04
N GLY A 245 -8.31 4.75 6.12
CA GLY A 245 -7.91 5.96 5.40
C GLY A 245 -6.51 6.45 5.65
N ARG A 246 -6.05 7.28 4.69
CA ARG A 246 -4.74 7.93 4.73
C ARG A 246 -4.86 9.36 5.18
N LYS A 247 -4.04 9.73 6.17
CA LYS A 247 -3.91 11.11 6.63
C LYS A 247 -2.46 11.50 6.70
N SER A 248 -2.18 12.76 6.34
CA SER A 248 -0.82 13.28 6.45
C SER A 248 -0.81 14.69 6.98
N ASN A 249 0.29 15.04 7.64
CA ASN A 249 0.65 16.40 7.96
C ASN A 249 2.03 16.69 7.37
N ILE A 250 2.12 17.67 6.47
CA ILE A 250 3.35 18.08 5.80
C ILE A 250 3.71 19.48 6.31
N MET A 251 4.84 19.58 7.01
CA MET A 251 5.30 20.82 7.62
C MET A 251 6.51 21.35 6.86
N GLY A 252 6.38 22.55 6.34
CA GLY A 252 7.42 23.25 5.59
C GLY A 252 7.81 24.58 6.22
N THR A 253 8.77 25.27 5.60
CA THR A 253 9.29 26.53 6.12
C THR A 253 8.36 27.72 5.89
N LYS A 254 7.33 27.60 5.01
CA LYS A 254 6.37 28.66 4.70
C LYS A 254 4.93 28.32 5.08
N GLY A 255 4.64 27.07 5.41
CA GLY A 255 3.28 26.62 5.72
C GLY A 255 3.22 25.19 6.21
N GLU A 256 2.01 24.80 6.59
CA GLU A 256 1.67 23.46 7.04
C GLU A 256 0.45 22.97 6.26
N MET A 257 0.48 21.70 5.80
CA MET A 257 -0.57 21.10 4.99
C MET A 257 -1.11 19.85 5.67
N PHE A 258 -2.41 19.81 5.91
CA PHE A 258 -3.14 18.66 6.43
C PHE A 258 -3.89 17.96 5.29
N LEU A 259 -3.74 16.65 5.20
CA LEU A 259 -4.31 15.82 4.16
C LEU A 259 -5.28 14.81 4.75
N ASP A 260 -6.49 14.74 4.23
CA ASP A 260 -7.45 13.66 4.43
C ASP A 260 -7.82 13.09 3.06
N PHE A 261 -7.19 11.97 2.69
CA PHE A 261 -7.37 11.38 1.36
C PHE A 261 -8.80 10.88 1.13
N GLU A 262 -9.38 10.20 2.12
CA GLU A 262 -10.75 9.69 2.01
C GLU A 262 -11.80 10.79 2.10
N GLY A 263 -11.49 11.88 2.79
CA GLY A 263 -12.33 13.08 2.85
C GLY A 263 -12.18 13.99 1.63
N ASP A 264 -11.20 13.72 0.74
CA ASP A 264 -10.82 14.60 -0.38
C ASP A 264 -10.53 16.04 0.08
N GLU A 265 -9.86 16.20 1.23
CA GLU A 265 -9.60 17.50 1.83
C GLU A 265 -8.08 17.76 1.96
N ILE A 266 -7.62 18.85 1.36
CA ILE A 266 -6.28 19.43 1.52
C ILE A 266 -6.46 20.78 2.23
N ARG A 267 -5.96 20.90 3.47
CA ARG A 267 -6.00 22.16 4.22
C ARG A 267 -4.59 22.69 4.41
N ILE A 268 -4.38 23.96 4.06
CA ILE A 268 -3.07 24.60 4.14
C ILE A 268 -3.17 25.79 5.08
N PHE A 269 -2.26 25.85 6.06
CA PHE A 269 -2.03 27.04 6.86
C PHE A 269 -0.81 27.76 6.32
N HIS A 270 -1.03 28.94 5.75
CA HIS A 270 0.03 29.81 5.25
C HIS A 270 0.62 30.63 6.39
N PHE A 271 1.93 30.59 6.60
CA PHE A 271 2.59 31.35 7.67
C PHE A 271 2.60 32.83 7.38
N GLU A 272 2.80 33.21 6.11
CA GLU A 272 2.62 34.58 5.66
C GLU A 272 1.13 34.95 5.66
N GLY A 273 0.78 36.00 6.37
CA GLY A 273 -0.60 36.46 6.51
C GLY A 273 -1.46 35.61 7.45
N ARG A 274 -1.00 34.43 7.92
CA ARG A 274 -1.65 33.56 8.91
C ARG A 274 -3.10 33.19 8.57
N TRP A 275 -3.33 32.62 7.41
CA TRP A 275 -4.66 32.24 6.92
C TRP A 275 -4.71 30.79 6.47
N TRP A 276 -5.93 30.26 6.40
CA TRP A 276 -6.22 28.87 5.98
C TRP A 276 -6.77 28.85 4.56
N GLU A 277 -6.30 27.88 3.79
CA GLU A 277 -6.85 27.48 2.50
C GLU A 277 -7.38 26.05 2.59
N THR A 278 -8.51 25.77 1.92
CA THR A 278 -9.04 24.41 1.79
C THR A 278 -9.27 24.10 0.32
N ILE A 279 -8.77 22.97 -0.15
CA ILE A 279 -8.87 22.50 -1.52
C ILE A 279 -9.52 21.11 -1.50
N HIS A 280 -10.47 20.90 -2.40
CA HIS A 280 -11.05 19.60 -2.73
C HIS A 280 -10.73 19.29 -4.18
N THR A 281 -10.28 18.07 -4.48
CA THR A 281 -9.84 17.73 -5.84
C THR A 281 -10.98 17.26 -6.73
N ASN A 282 -12.17 17.02 -6.16
CA ASN A 282 -13.35 16.48 -6.83
C ASN A 282 -13.05 15.15 -7.55
N GLY A 283 -12.06 14.41 -7.07
CA GLY A 283 -11.72 13.08 -7.55
C GLY A 283 -12.79 12.02 -7.24
N ARG A 284 -13.84 12.43 -6.52
CA ARG A 284 -15.04 11.65 -6.27
C ARG A 284 -16.20 12.28 -7.03
N VAL A 285 -16.69 11.62 -8.09
CA VAL A 285 -17.96 11.95 -8.72
C VAL A 285 -19.02 11.07 -8.04
N ASP A 286 -20.03 11.71 -7.44
CA ASP A 286 -21.23 11.10 -6.81
C ASP A 286 -20.94 10.07 -5.69
N GLY A 287 -19.90 10.29 -4.89
CA GLY A 287 -19.56 9.38 -3.79
C GLY A 287 -19.02 8.02 -4.23
N THR A 288 -18.97 7.77 -5.53
CA THR A 288 -18.27 6.64 -6.13
C THR A 288 -16.90 7.09 -6.60
N LEU A 289 -15.86 6.31 -6.25
CA LEU A 289 -14.54 6.47 -6.82
C LEU A 289 -14.67 6.23 -8.33
N VAL A 290 -14.39 7.25 -9.14
CA VAL A 290 -14.30 7.07 -10.60
C VAL A 290 -13.02 6.30 -10.87
N GLY A 291 -13.15 4.99 -10.99
CA GLY A 291 -12.02 4.06 -11.07
C GLY A 291 -11.48 3.68 -9.68
N GLY A 292 -10.76 2.58 -9.59
CA GLY A 292 -10.12 2.09 -8.38
C GLY A 292 -9.09 3.07 -7.81
N HIS A 293 -8.74 2.89 -6.53
CA HIS A 293 -7.70 3.64 -5.81
C HIS A 293 -7.87 5.17 -5.85
N GLY A 294 -9.11 5.67 -5.73
CA GLY A 294 -9.34 7.13 -5.73
C GLY A 294 -9.04 7.83 -7.06
N GLY A 295 -9.23 7.14 -8.19
CA GLY A 295 -8.93 7.64 -9.52
C GLY A 295 -7.48 7.39 -9.98
N GLY A 296 -6.69 6.68 -9.18
CA GLY A 296 -5.31 6.33 -9.51
C GLY A 296 -5.17 5.37 -10.68
N ASP A 297 -6.13 4.42 -10.84
CA ASP A 297 -6.07 3.42 -11.92
C ASP A 297 -6.15 4.06 -13.31
N PRO A 298 -7.13 4.93 -13.65
CA PRO A 298 -7.10 5.65 -14.91
C PRO A 298 -5.91 6.63 -14.99
N GLY A 299 -5.49 7.21 -13.87
CA GLY A 299 -4.35 8.12 -13.82
C GLY A 299 -3.04 7.45 -14.24
N ILE A 300 -2.78 6.23 -13.77
CA ILE A 300 -1.56 5.49 -14.13
C ILE A 300 -1.56 5.05 -15.60
N VAL A 301 -2.73 4.69 -16.15
CA VAL A 301 -2.85 4.34 -17.59
C VAL A 301 -2.50 5.55 -18.47
N ASN A 302 -2.99 6.74 -18.12
CA ASN A 302 -2.64 7.98 -18.83
C ASN A 302 -1.14 8.28 -18.69
N ALA A 303 -0.58 8.17 -17.49
CA ALA A 303 0.85 8.40 -17.28
C ALA A 303 1.73 7.38 -18.02
N LEU A 304 1.29 6.12 -18.11
CA LEU A 304 1.94 5.09 -18.92
C LEU A 304 1.93 5.49 -20.41
N TYR A 305 0.79 5.93 -20.93
CA TYR A 305 0.70 6.38 -22.33
C TYR A 305 1.65 7.54 -22.59
N ASP A 306 1.66 8.55 -21.72
CA ASP A 306 2.55 9.71 -21.81
C ASP A 306 4.02 9.30 -21.78
N TYR A 307 4.38 8.37 -20.89
CA TYR A 307 5.73 7.83 -20.79
C TYR A 307 6.12 7.05 -22.05
N MET A 308 5.24 6.18 -22.54
CA MET A 308 5.53 5.38 -23.74
C MET A 308 5.68 6.24 -25.00
N THR A 309 4.89 7.30 -25.14
CA THR A 309 4.97 8.25 -26.26
C THR A 309 6.07 9.30 -26.12
N GLY A 310 6.71 9.40 -24.96
CA GLY A 310 7.77 10.39 -24.70
C GLY A 310 7.25 11.77 -24.29
N ALA A 311 5.97 11.91 -23.96
CA ALA A 311 5.39 13.13 -23.39
C ALA A 311 5.80 13.31 -21.91
N LYS A 312 6.17 12.23 -21.21
CA LYS A 312 6.77 12.24 -19.87
C LYS A 312 8.12 11.53 -19.86
N THR A 313 9.00 11.99 -18.98
CA THR A 313 10.31 11.38 -18.69
C THR A 313 10.21 10.30 -17.63
N ALA A 314 11.30 9.57 -17.40
CA ALA A 314 11.39 8.55 -16.36
C ALA A 314 11.20 9.14 -14.94
N GLU A 315 11.69 10.36 -14.70
CA GLU A 315 11.59 11.04 -13.40
C GLU A 315 10.17 11.49 -13.06
N GLU A 316 9.29 11.61 -14.05
CA GLU A 316 7.89 12.06 -13.89
C GLU A 316 6.93 10.90 -13.63
N VAL A 317 7.40 9.65 -13.68
CA VAL A 317 6.58 8.46 -13.49
C VAL A 317 7.18 7.53 -12.43
N SER A 318 6.47 6.47 -12.07
CA SER A 318 6.98 5.41 -11.21
C SER A 318 7.85 4.41 -12.02
N GLU A 319 8.91 4.93 -12.64
CA GLU A 319 9.88 4.14 -13.41
C GLU A 319 10.62 3.18 -12.49
N ILE A 320 11.14 2.08 -13.05
CA ILE A 320 11.72 0.98 -12.28
C ILE A 320 12.91 1.40 -11.40
N GLY A 321 13.74 2.36 -11.81
CA GLY A 321 14.86 2.84 -11.00
C GLY A 321 14.37 3.51 -9.72
N ILE A 322 13.36 4.38 -9.83
CA ILE A 322 12.71 5.03 -8.70
C ILE A 322 12.00 4.00 -7.83
N SER A 323 11.25 3.09 -8.45
CA SER A 323 10.51 2.06 -7.74
C SER A 323 11.41 1.06 -7.03
N CYS A 324 12.57 0.73 -7.61
CA CYS A 324 13.58 -0.11 -6.99
C CYS A 324 14.19 0.57 -5.75
N GLU A 325 14.58 1.86 -5.84
CA GLU A 325 15.05 2.63 -4.67
C GLU A 325 14.00 2.60 -3.55
N ASN A 326 12.73 2.90 -3.85
CA ASN A 326 11.64 2.92 -2.88
C ASN A 326 11.37 1.54 -2.26
N THR A 327 11.42 0.48 -3.07
CA THR A 327 11.22 -0.89 -2.57
C THR A 327 12.37 -1.32 -1.66
N ARG A 328 13.62 -0.90 -1.93
CA ARG A 328 14.76 -1.13 -1.04
C ARG A 328 14.59 -0.47 0.33
N LEU A 329 13.94 0.72 0.40
CA LEU A 329 13.59 1.34 1.69
C LEU A 329 12.60 0.46 2.47
N VAL A 330 11.66 -0.18 1.79
CA VAL A 330 10.72 -1.12 2.41
C VAL A 330 11.45 -2.32 3.02
N PHE A 331 12.42 -2.90 2.29
CA PHE A 331 13.26 -3.99 2.81
C PHE A 331 14.15 -3.54 3.97
N ALA A 332 14.74 -2.35 3.89
CA ALA A 332 15.53 -1.79 4.98
C ALA A 332 14.70 -1.55 6.25
N ALA A 333 13.47 -1.04 6.10
CA ALA A 333 12.55 -0.89 7.22
C ALA A 333 12.19 -2.23 7.86
N GLU A 334 12.02 -3.28 7.07
CA GLU A 334 11.75 -4.62 7.60
C GLU A 334 12.98 -5.21 8.31
N ARG A 335 14.18 -5.06 7.76
CA ARG A 335 15.43 -5.46 8.46
C ARG A 335 15.56 -4.72 9.79
N SER A 336 15.34 -3.40 9.79
CA SER A 336 15.35 -2.59 11.02
C SER A 336 14.35 -3.11 12.05
N ARG A 337 13.13 -3.42 11.63
CA ARG A 337 12.10 -3.99 12.51
C ARG A 337 12.52 -5.32 13.14
N LEU A 338 13.15 -6.19 12.36
CA LEU A 338 13.57 -7.53 12.81
C LEU A 338 14.79 -7.49 13.73
N ASN A 339 15.76 -6.59 13.44
CA ASN A 339 17.04 -6.52 14.12
C ASN A 339 17.05 -5.50 15.28
N GLY A 340 16.12 -4.51 15.26
CA GLY A 340 16.05 -3.43 16.24
C GLY A 340 17.00 -2.25 15.98
N ASP A 341 17.74 -2.27 14.87
CA ASP A 341 18.77 -1.30 14.52
C ASP A 341 18.27 -0.20 13.57
N VAL A 342 19.00 0.90 13.49
CA VAL A 342 18.84 1.90 12.43
C VAL A 342 19.62 1.43 11.20
N GLU A 343 18.91 1.28 10.08
CA GLU A 343 19.51 0.95 8.79
C GLU A 343 20.00 2.22 8.08
N THR A 344 21.24 2.19 7.59
CA THR A 344 21.80 3.22 6.70
C THR A 344 21.55 2.80 5.25
N ILE A 345 21.01 3.72 4.46
CA ILE A 345 20.64 3.47 3.07
C ILE A 345 21.80 3.82 2.15
N THR A 346 22.29 2.84 1.42
CA THR A 346 23.27 3.05 0.35
C THR A 346 22.55 3.33 -0.97
N PRO A 347 22.81 4.43 -1.67
CA PRO A 347 22.23 4.68 -2.99
C PRO A 347 22.46 3.53 -3.96
N LEU A 348 21.56 3.34 -4.92
CA LEU A 348 21.82 2.51 -6.10
C LEU A 348 22.89 3.21 -6.98
N GLU A 349 23.86 2.43 -7.45
CA GLU A 349 24.88 2.90 -8.43
C GLU A 349 24.27 3.06 -9.82
#